data_b48711a1f139e9a25db2dc3236b33236
#
_entry.id   b48711a1f139e9a25db2dc3236b33236
#
_cell.length_a   1.000
_cell.length_b   1.000
_cell.length_c   1.000
_cell.angle_alpha   90.00
_cell.angle_beta   90.00
_cell.angle_gamma   90.00
#
_symmetry.space_group_name_H-M   'P 1'
#
loop_
_entity.id
_entity.type
_entity.pdbx_description
1 polymer ?
#
loop_
_entity_poly.entity_id
_entity_poly.type
_entity_poly.pdbx_seq_one_letter_code
_entity_poly.pdbx_strand_id
1 'polypeptide(L)'
;MKAMLFTSNQYDDTSNSILQNCNATDYVFTPMQAVASITDTHAKNMADAITKLLNVRAGKTANIWIGTPSVNSSNAWSGYTAAQLTQFVKNVYIKLSSAARAKVAGVYMNQESIYGDMDYTDVLGGSKDANNQIRIMKQVRDFVKTGAVHGTQFLWCPYYGRGTNAATIIKKIGHVADKVQIFDYVILQPNTIFYNSSDTNGNLDGVKYSVNRNKVCYRNDVYVIASKVSTTAIGYEMEYVPNNSVFDDYK
;
A
#
# COMPACT_ATOMS: atom_id res chain seq x y z
N MET A 1 -2.34 17.37 -2.36
CA MET A 1 -1.71 16.16 -1.78
C MET A 1 -2.73 15.53 -0.85
N LYS A 2 -3.03 14.25 -1.00
CA LYS A 2 -3.89 13.54 -0.04
C LYS A 2 -3.05 13.15 1.16
N ALA A 3 -3.52 13.44 2.37
CA ALA A 3 -2.92 12.94 3.59
C ALA A 3 -3.62 11.63 3.96
N MET A 4 -2.86 10.56 4.05
CA MET A 4 -3.37 9.22 4.38
C MET A 4 -2.86 8.80 5.76
N LEU A 5 -3.73 8.18 6.54
CA LEU A 5 -3.38 7.56 7.82
C LEU A 5 -3.60 6.05 7.71
N PHE A 6 -2.55 5.28 7.98
CA PHE A 6 -2.63 3.82 8.08
C PHE A 6 -3.10 3.41 9.48
N THR A 7 -4.01 2.46 9.55
CA THR A 7 -4.53 1.92 10.81
C THR A 7 -4.75 0.42 10.69
N SER A 8 -4.75 -0.26 11.82
CA SER A 8 -5.04 -1.69 11.87
C SER A 8 -6.53 -1.98 11.98
N ASN A 9 -6.90 -3.24 11.78
CA ASN A 9 -8.26 -3.73 12.05
C ASN A 9 -8.58 -3.85 13.56
N GLN A 10 -7.66 -3.45 14.44
CA GLN A 10 -7.82 -3.44 15.90
C GLN A 10 -7.89 -2.00 16.43
N TYR A 11 -8.62 -1.16 15.73
CA TYR A 11 -8.84 0.22 16.15
C TYR A 11 -9.40 0.28 17.57
N ASP A 12 -8.74 1.00 18.44
CA ASP A 12 -9.17 1.28 19.81
C ASP A 12 -9.55 2.75 20.02
N ASP A 13 -10.23 3.04 21.13
CA ASP A 13 -10.72 4.38 21.41
C ASP A 13 -9.60 5.35 21.84
N THR A 14 -8.38 4.87 22.11
CA THR A 14 -7.24 5.73 22.53
C THR A 14 -6.78 6.62 21.38
N SER A 15 -7.05 6.23 20.14
CA SER A 15 -6.73 7.00 18.93
C SER A 15 -7.74 8.11 18.61
N ASN A 16 -8.86 8.22 19.32
CA ASN A 16 -9.95 9.15 18.95
C ASN A 16 -9.52 10.61 18.86
N SER A 17 -8.72 11.11 19.81
CA SER A 17 -8.27 12.49 19.82
C SER A 17 -7.36 12.81 18.61
N ILE A 18 -6.50 11.86 18.22
CA ILE A 18 -5.64 11.99 17.05
C ILE A 18 -6.51 12.02 15.80
N LEU A 19 -7.44 11.08 15.67
CA LEU A 19 -8.33 10.98 14.52
C LEU A 19 -9.28 12.19 14.38
N GLN A 20 -9.77 12.75 15.50
CA GLN A 20 -10.58 13.95 15.48
C GLN A 20 -9.83 15.19 14.97
N ASN A 21 -8.54 15.30 15.30
CA ASN A 21 -7.75 16.51 15.07
C ASN A 21 -6.77 16.41 13.89
N CYS A 22 -6.50 15.22 13.35
CA CYS A 22 -5.60 15.09 12.22
C CYS A 22 -6.18 15.67 10.93
N ASN A 23 -5.28 16.10 10.04
CA ASN A 23 -5.61 16.60 8.72
C ASN A 23 -5.75 15.51 7.65
N ALA A 24 -5.66 14.23 8.03
CA ALA A 24 -5.85 13.14 7.09
C ALA A 24 -7.27 13.13 6.53
N THR A 25 -7.39 12.89 5.25
CA THR A 25 -8.65 12.74 4.53
C THR A 25 -8.92 11.31 4.09
N ASP A 26 -7.87 10.51 4.07
CA ASP A 26 -7.89 9.13 3.60
C ASP A 26 -7.37 8.19 4.70
N TYR A 27 -8.06 7.10 4.93
CA TYR A 27 -7.77 6.16 6.02
C TYR A 27 -7.63 4.75 5.47
N VAL A 28 -6.43 4.19 5.61
CA VAL A 28 -6.09 2.85 5.11
C VAL A 28 -6.21 1.85 6.26
N PHE A 29 -7.13 0.92 6.15
CA PHE A 29 -7.32 -0.17 7.12
C PHE A 29 -6.58 -1.42 6.66
N THR A 30 -5.59 -1.86 7.45
CA THR A 30 -4.78 -3.03 7.15
C THR A 30 -5.14 -4.19 8.07
N PRO A 31 -5.50 -5.38 7.55
CA PRO A 31 -5.60 -6.56 8.38
C PRO A 31 -4.21 -6.98 8.86
N MET A 32 -4.11 -7.28 10.16
CA MET A 32 -2.88 -7.80 10.76
C MET A 32 -2.65 -9.27 10.43
N GLN A 33 -3.66 -9.94 9.89
CA GLN A 33 -3.63 -11.36 9.60
C GLN A 33 -3.25 -11.61 8.15
N ALA A 34 -2.51 -12.70 7.94
CA ALA A 34 -2.23 -13.20 6.61
C ALA A 34 -3.44 -13.92 6.02
N VAL A 35 -3.45 -14.04 4.69
CA VAL A 35 -4.54 -14.69 3.94
C VAL A 35 -4.82 -16.11 4.42
N ALA A 36 -3.81 -16.85 4.86
CA ALA A 36 -3.94 -18.24 5.34
C ALA A 36 -4.69 -18.37 6.68
N SER A 37 -4.70 -17.31 7.49
CA SER A 37 -5.32 -17.33 8.82
C SER A 37 -6.49 -16.36 8.97
N ILE A 38 -6.89 -15.68 7.88
CA ILE A 38 -7.95 -14.68 7.93
C ILE A 38 -9.32 -15.33 7.99
N THR A 39 -10.22 -14.76 8.81
CA THR A 39 -11.56 -15.27 9.02
C THR A 39 -12.63 -14.20 8.78
N ASP A 40 -13.90 -14.61 8.76
CA ASP A 40 -15.03 -13.70 8.68
C ASP A 40 -15.13 -12.76 9.90
N THR A 41 -14.68 -13.24 11.08
CA THR A 41 -14.58 -12.41 12.29
C THR A 41 -13.62 -11.24 12.09
N HIS A 42 -12.48 -11.45 11.44
CA HIS A 42 -11.54 -10.37 11.13
C HIS A 42 -12.16 -9.34 10.18
N ALA A 43 -12.96 -9.80 9.21
CA ALA A 43 -13.69 -8.88 8.31
C ALA A 43 -14.74 -8.06 9.07
N LYS A 44 -15.44 -8.68 10.03
CA LYS A 44 -16.38 -7.98 10.90
C LYS A 44 -15.68 -6.94 11.76
N ASN A 45 -14.59 -7.30 12.42
CA ASN A 45 -13.83 -6.38 13.28
C ASN A 45 -13.32 -5.17 12.48
N MET A 46 -12.86 -5.36 11.26
CA MET A 46 -12.46 -4.26 10.39
C MET A 46 -13.65 -3.38 9.99
N ALA A 47 -14.80 -3.95 9.67
CA ALA A 47 -16.01 -3.18 9.36
C ALA A 47 -16.49 -2.35 10.56
N ASP A 48 -16.41 -2.91 11.77
CA ASP A 48 -16.71 -2.21 13.02
C ASP A 48 -15.72 -1.07 13.27
N ALA A 49 -14.42 -1.29 13.05
CA ALA A 49 -13.38 -0.28 13.17
C ALA A 49 -13.58 0.88 12.17
N ILE A 50 -13.91 0.57 10.92
CA ILE A 50 -14.27 1.57 9.90
C ILE A 50 -15.47 2.40 10.36
N THR A 51 -16.50 1.75 10.88
CA THR A 51 -17.72 2.42 11.36
C THR A 51 -17.40 3.36 12.52
N LYS A 52 -16.60 2.93 13.48
CA LYS A 52 -16.12 3.76 14.60
C LYS A 52 -15.38 5.00 14.08
N LEU A 53 -14.43 4.83 13.18
CA LEU A 53 -13.69 5.95 12.58
C LEU A 53 -14.63 6.94 11.89
N LEU A 54 -15.58 6.46 11.10
CA LEU A 54 -16.53 7.34 10.42
C LEU A 54 -17.40 8.15 11.39
N ASN A 55 -17.75 7.57 12.54
CA ASN A 55 -18.47 8.28 13.61
C ASN A 55 -17.58 9.38 14.24
N VAL A 56 -16.33 9.08 14.53
CA VAL A 56 -15.35 10.05 15.07
C VAL A 56 -15.10 11.19 14.07
N ARG A 57 -15.14 10.90 12.78
CA ARG A 57 -14.94 11.85 11.67
C ARG A 57 -16.24 12.44 11.13
N ALA A 58 -17.34 12.35 11.86
CA ALA A 58 -18.62 12.89 11.43
C ALA A 58 -18.50 14.39 11.06
N GLY A 59 -19.04 14.76 9.92
CA GLY A 59 -18.94 16.13 9.38
C GLY A 59 -17.61 16.49 8.71
N LYS A 60 -16.64 15.56 8.66
CA LYS A 60 -15.33 15.74 8.01
C LYS A 60 -15.17 14.78 6.82
N THR A 61 -14.28 15.11 5.91
CA THR A 61 -13.91 14.21 4.82
C THR A 61 -13.23 12.98 5.39
N ALA A 62 -13.73 11.80 5.05
CA ALA A 62 -13.13 10.52 5.39
C ALA A 62 -13.34 9.52 4.25
N ASN A 63 -12.30 9.23 3.51
CA ASN A 63 -12.24 8.22 2.46
C ASN A 63 -11.62 6.95 3.03
N ILE A 64 -12.21 5.81 2.77
CA ILE A 64 -11.79 4.52 3.33
C ILE A 64 -11.09 3.69 2.27
N TRP A 65 -9.95 3.13 2.63
CA TRP A 65 -9.20 2.16 1.84
C TRP A 65 -9.18 0.83 2.58
N ILE A 66 -9.71 -0.22 1.95
CA ILE A 66 -9.77 -1.55 2.56
C ILE A 66 -8.55 -2.35 2.11
N GLY A 67 -7.70 -2.75 3.06
CA GLY A 67 -6.52 -3.56 2.78
C GLY A 67 -6.84 -5.01 2.47
N THR A 68 -6.11 -5.60 1.53
CA THR A 68 -6.08 -7.05 1.37
C THR A 68 -5.37 -7.70 2.55
N PRO A 69 -5.61 -8.99 2.84
CA PRO A 69 -4.71 -9.75 3.70
C PRO A 69 -3.29 -9.77 3.13
N SER A 70 -2.29 -9.88 4.01
CA SER A 70 -0.92 -10.04 3.58
C SER A 70 -0.59 -11.50 3.26
N VAL A 71 0.50 -11.71 2.53
CA VAL A 71 1.12 -13.02 2.32
C VAL A 71 2.28 -13.15 3.30
N ASN A 72 2.32 -14.22 4.08
CA ASN A 72 3.11 -14.33 5.31
C ASN A 72 4.62 -14.46 5.13
N SER A 73 5.13 -14.77 3.93
CA SER A 73 6.55 -14.97 3.72
C SER A 73 6.97 -14.68 2.29
N SER A 74 8.28 -14.55 2.12
CA SER A 74 8.92 -14.30 0.84
C SER A 74 8.58 -15.33 -0.26
N ASN A 75 8.27 -16.56 0.13
CA ASN A 75 7.98 -17.65 -0.80
C ASN A 75 6.50 -18.03 -0.84
N ALA A 76 5.63 -17.33 -0.11
CA ALA A 76 4.25 -17.73 0.11
C ALA A 76 3.29 -17.36 -1.02
N TRP A 77 3.75 -16.66 -2.06
CA TRP A 77 2.91 -16.32 -3.22
C TRP A 77 2.54 -17.54 -4.08
N SER A 78 3.35 -18.59 -4.04
CA SER A 78 3.03 -19.85 -4.71
C SER A 78 1.79 -20.49 -4.04
N GLY A 79 0.76 -20.75 -4.83
CA GLY A 79 -0.50 -21.32 -4.34
C GLY A 79 -1.56 -20.31 -3.88
N TYR A 80 -1.24 -19.01 -3.79
CA TYR A 80 -2.25 -17.99 -3.56
C TYR A 80 -2.82 -17.42 -4.85
N THR A 81 -4.08 -17.00 -4.78
CA THR A 81 -4.80 -16.39 -5.89
C THR A 81 -5.33 -15.01 -5.50
N ALA A 82 -5.58 -14.18 -6.50
CA ALA A 82 -6.22 -12.90 -6.28
C ALA A 82 -7.61 -13.03 -5.62
N ALA A 83 -8.33 -14.10 -5.93
CA ALA A 83 -9.63 -14.38 -5.33
C ALA A 83 -9.55 -14.53 -3.80
N GLN A 84 -8.53 -15.21 -3.29
CA GLN A 84 -8.31 -15.34 -1.84
C GLN A 84 -8.00 -13.99 -1.19
N LEU A 85 -7.17 -13.15 -1.83
CA LEU A 85 -6.85 -11.82 -1.32
C LEU A 85 -8.07 -10.90 -1.31
N THR A 86 -8.88 -10.94 -2.37
CA THR A 86 -10.03 -10.04 -2.54
C THR A 86 -11.28 -10.49 -1.80
N GLN A 87 -11.38 -11.77 -1.44
CA GLN A 87 -12.52 -12.29 -0.69
C GLN A 87 -12.70 -11.59 0.65
N PHE A 88 -11.60 -11.32 1.35
CA PHE A 88 -11.63 -10.57 2.60
C PHE A 88 -12.15 -9.13 2.39
N VAL A 89 -11.63 -8.44 1.39
CA VAL A 89 -12.08 -7.08 1.03
C VAL A 89 -13.59 -7.06 0.77
N LYS A 90 -14.07 -8.03 0.00
CA LYS A 90 -15.51 -8.21 -0.27
C LYS A 90 -16.30 -8.46 1.00
N ASN A 91 -15.79 -9.32 1.89
CA ASN A 91 -16.46 -9.62 3.16
C ASN A 91 -16.54 -8.40 4.09
N VAL A 92 -15.47 -7.57 4.15
CA VAL A 92 -15.51 -6.28 4.88
C VAL A 92 -16.57 -5.36 4.26
N TYR A 93 -16.52 -5.18 2.94
CA TYR A 93 -17.38 -4.26 2.24
C TYR A 93 -18.88 -4.57 2.43
N ILE A 94 -19.28 -5.84 2.33
CA ILE A 94 -20.69 -6.21 2.50
C ILE A 94 -21.21 -6.05 3.93
N LYS A 95 -20.30 -5.99 4.93
CA LYS A 95 -20.66 -5.77 6.34
C LYS A 95 -20.82 -4.29 6.68
N LEU A 96 -20.35 -3.38 5.81
CA LEU A 96 -20.52 -1.94 5.98
C LEU A 96 -21.98 -1.52 5.68
N SER A 97 -22.46 -0.48 6.36
CA SER A 97 -23.72 0.18 5.99
C SER A 97 -23.61 0.85 4.61
N SER A 98 -24.73 1.12 3.96
CA SER A 98 -24.74 1.82 2.66
C SER A 98 -24.01 3.17 2.70
N ALA A 99 -24.17 3.94 3.78
CA ALA A 99 -23.48 5.21 3.98
C ALA A 99 -21.95 5.03 4.10
N ALA A 100 -21.49 3.99 4.82
CA ALA A 100 -20.08 3.67 4.95
C ALA A 100 -19.50 3.14 3.64
N ARG A 101 -20.24 2.31 2.89
CA ARG A 101 -19.83 1.84 1.55
C ARG A 101 -19.56 2.99 0.59
N ALA A 102 -20.39 4.04 0.62
CA ALA A 102 -20.21 5.24 -0.22
C ALA A 102 -18.92 6.02 0.11
N LYS A 103 -18.27 5.75 1.26
CA LYS A 103 -16.99 6.35 1.65
C LYS A 103 -15.77 5.52 1.22
N VAL A 104 -15.96 4.31 0.69
CA VAL A 104 -14.86 3.47 0.23
C VAL A 104 -14.28 4.08 -1.05
N ALA A 105 -13.03 4.54 -0.98
CA ALA A 105 -12.29 5.11 -2.10
C ALA A 105 -11.63 4.04 -2.96
N GLY A 106 -11.23 2.93 -2.34
CA GLY A 106 -10.56 1.86 -3.06
C GLY A 106 -9.99 0.77 -2.16
N VAL A 107 -9.05 0.04 -2.71
CA VAL A 107 -8.39 -1.10 -2.06
C VAL A 107 -6.90 -0.82 -1.93
N TYR A 108 -6.34 -1.21 -0.78
CA TYR A 108 -4.92 -1.21 -0.51
C TYR A 108 -4.34 -2.61 -0.68
N MET A 109 -3.30 -2.73 -1.49
CA MET A 109 -2.52 -3.98 -1.62
C MET A 109 -1.57 -4.10 -0.44
N ASN A 110 -1.94 -4.89 0.56
CA ASN A 110 -1.18 -5.05 1.81
C ASN A 110 -0.04 -6.05 1.63
N GLN A 111 0.91 -5.70 0.77
CA GLN A 111 2.12 -6.48 0.51
C GLN A 111 3.27 -5.54 0.15
N GLU A 112 4.22 -5.42 1.04
CA GLU A 112 5.30 -4.42 0.94
C GLU A 112 6.40 -4.79 -0.06
N SER A 113 6.56 -6.07 -0.38
CA SER A 113 7.70 -6.53 -1.18
C SER A 113 7.30 -7.47 -2.30
N ILE A 114 8.06 -7.42 -3.40
CA ILE A 114 8.01 -8.38 -4.50
C ILE A 114 9.26 -9.23 -4.44
N TYR A 115 9.06 -10.52 -4.21
CA TYR A 115 10.12 -11.50 -3.97
C TYR A 115 10.56 -12.23 -5.23
N GLY A 116 11.73 -12.87 -5.16
CA GLY A 116 12.28 -13.69 -6.22
C GLY A 116 12.80 -12.90 -7.42
N ASP A 117 13.19 -13.63 -8.46
CA ASP A 117 13.70 -13.05 -9.70
C ASP A 117 12.58 -12.46 -10.54
N MET A 118 12.90 -11.41 -11.30
CA MET A 118 11.97 -10.74 -12.21
C MET A 118 12.51 -10.73 -13.63
N ASP A 119 11.65 -11.04 -14.57
CA ASP A 119 11.87 -10.74 -15.98
C ASP A 119 11.32 -9.34 -16.28
N TYR A 120 12.19 -8.38 -16.51
CA TYR A 120 11.85 -6.99 -16.80
C TYR A 120 11.39 -6.77 -18.25
N THR A 121 11.57 -7.74 -19.14
CA THR A 121 11.08 -7.70 -20.52
C THR A 121 9.63 -8.09 -20.62
N ASP A 122 9.20 -8.98 -19.74
CA ASP A 122 7.82 -9.44 -19.66
C ASP A 122 6.99 -8.53 -18.75
N VAL A 123 5.92 -7.99 -19.28
CA VAL A 123 5.08 -7.06 -18.51
C VAL A 123 4.17 -7.81 -17.55
N LEU A 124 3.64 -8.98 -17.91
CA LEU A 124 2.62 -9.66 -17.10
C LEU A 124 2.63 -11.19 -17.17
N GLY A 125 3.54 -11.81 -17.88
CA GLY A 125 3.37 -13.19 -18.29
C GLY A 125 4.48 -14.18 -17.92
N GLY A 126 5.65 -13.72 -17.48
CA GLY A 126 6.83 -14.54 -17.27
C GLY A 126 6.66 -15.66 -16.22
N SER A 127 7.50 -16.65 -16.34
CA SER A 127 7.57 -17.81 -15.42
C SER A 127 8.24 -17.50 -14.09
N LYS A 128 8.81 -16.30 -13.94
CA LYS A 128 9.54 -15.90 -12.73
C LYS A 128 8.57 -15.60 -11.57
N ASP A 129 8.99 -15.87 -10.36
CA ASP A 129 8.18 -15.69 -9.14
C ASP A 129 7.69 -14.25 -8.97
N ALA A 130 8.55 -13.27 -9.20
CA ALA A 130 8.17 -11.86 -9.13
C ALA A 130 7.10 -11.49 -10.17
N ASN A 131 7.19 -12.00 -11.41
CA ASN A 131 6.19 -11.77 -12.44
C ASN A 131 4.83 -12.41 -12.08
N ASN A 132 4.84 -13.57 -11.44
CA ASN A 132 3.62 -14.20 -10.93
C ASN A 132 2.94 -13.34 -9.84
N GLN A 133 3.72 -12.76 -8.93
CA GLN A 133 3.19 -11.82 -7.91
C GLN A 133 2.56 -10.59 -8.56
N ILE A 134 3.21 -10.01 -9.56
CA ILE A 134 2.66 -8.87 -10.31
C ILE A 134 1.36 -9.25 -11.02
N ARG A 135 1.27 -10.46 -11.56
CA ARG A 135 0.04 -10.98 -12.18
C ARG A 135 -1.10 -11.09 -11.16
N ILE A 136 -0.82 -11.58 -9.93
CA ILE A 136 -1.80 -11.60 -8.85
C ILE A 136 -2.23 -10.19 -8.49
N MET A 137 -1.29 -9.25 -8.33
CA MET A 137 -1.61 -7.83 -8.05
C MET A 137 -2.50 -7.24 -9.15
N LYS A 138 -2.23 -7.55 -10.43
CA LYS A 138 -3.08 -7.10 -11.53
C LYS A 138 -4.49 -7.69 -11.44
N GLN A 139 -4.64 -8.95 -11.11
CA GLN A 139 -5.95 -9.56 -10.93
C GLN A 139 -6.72 -8.93 -9.77
N VAL A 140 -6.04 -8.55 -8.67
CA VAL A 140 -6.65 -7.76 -7.58
C VAL A 140 -7.10 -6.39 -8.10
N ARG A 141 -6.28 -5.70 -8.90
CA ARG A 141 -6.68 -4.45 -9.55
C ARG A 141 -7.92 -4.64 -10.44
N ASP A 142 -7.94 -5.70 -11.24
CA ASP A 142 -9.07 -5.98 -12.12
C ASP A 142 -10.36 -6.17 -11.30
N PHE A 143 -10.30 -6.88 -10.15
CA PHE A 143 -11.41 -6.94 -9.18
C PHE A 143 -11.85 -5.55 -8.72
N VAL A 144 -10.91 -4.69 -8.33
CA VAL A 144 -11.23 -3.33 -7.88
C VAL A 144 -11.92 -2.53 -8.98
N LYS A 145 -11.43 -2.64 -10.22
CA LYS A 145 -11.97 -1.91 -11.39
C LYS A 145 -13.34 -2.42 -11.86
N THR A 146 -13.77 -3.61 -11.45
CA THR A 146 -15.13 -4.09 -11.72
C THR A 146 -16.23 -3.36 -10.95
N GLY A 147 -15.88 -2.55 -9.95
CA GLY A 147 -16.85 -1.94 -9.04
C GLY A 147 -17.41 -2.90 -7.98
N ALA A 148 -16.72 -4.02 -7.72
CA ALA A 148 -17.07 -4.95 -6.65
C ALA A 148 -17.07 -4.28 -5.26
N VAL A 149 -16.35 -3.16 -5.12
CA VAL A 149 -16.44 -2.17 -4.04
C VAL A 149 -16.75 -0.81 -4.66
N HIS A 150 -17.28 0.13 -3.87
CA HIS A 150 -17.70 1.43 -4.39
C HIS A 150 -16.56 2.20 -5.07
N GLY A 151 -15.41 2.28 -4.40
CA GLY A 151 -14.23 2.97 -4.93
C GLY A 151 -13.42 2.07 -5.87
N THR A 152 -12.94 2.64 -6.97
CA THR A 152 -12.19 1.91 -8.01
C THR A 152 -10.69 2.19 -7.98
N GLN A 153 -10.19 2.86 -6.95
CA GLN A 153 -8.77 3.20 -6.82
C GLN A 153 -7.98 2.05 -6.17
N PHE A 154 -6.72 1.88 -6.59
CA PHE A 154 -5.84 0.83 -6.10
C PHE A 154 -4.53 1.43 -5.60
N LEU A 155 -4.19 1.14 -4.34
CA LEU A 155 -3.07 1.72 -3.60
C LEU A 155 -2.07 0.63 -3.23
N TRP A 156 -0.78 0.97 -3.28
CA TRP A 156 0.32 0.14 -2.80
C TRP A 156 1.32 0.97 -2.00
N CYS A 157 1.84 0.42 -0.90
CA CYS A 157 2.86 1.04 -0.08
C CYS A 157 4.08 0.10 0.03
N PRO A 158 4.97 0.10 -0.99
CA PRO A 158 6.11 -0.80 -1.01
C PRO A 158 7.25 -0.33 -0.11
N TYR A 159 7.90 -1.31 0.49
CA TYR A 159 9.18 -1.15 1.13
C TYR A 159 10.26 -0.74 0.12
N TYR A 160 10.88 0.44 0.32
CA TYR A 160 11.82 1.02 -0.65
C TYR A 160 13.20 0.33 -0.69
N GLY A 161 13.46 -0.61 0.21
CA GLY A 161 14.66 -1.42 0.22
C GLY A 161 15.79 -0.90 1.11
N ARG A 162 16.73 -1.79 1.42
CA ARG A 162 17.93 -1.48 2.20
C ARG A 162 19.10 -2.37 1.79
N GLY A 163 20.32 -1.99 2.20
CA GLY A 163 21.52 -2.77 2.01
C GLY A 163 21.85 -3.03 0.56
N THR A 164 22.56 -4.12 0.31
CA THR A 164 23.03 -4.51 -1.03
C THR A 164 21.91 -4.83 -2.01
N ASN A 165 20.73 -5.18 -1.51
CA ASN A 165 19.56 -5.52 -2.33
C ASN A 165 18.67 -4.32 -2.67
N ALA A 166 18.95 -3.13 -2.12
CA ALA A 166 18.12 -1.95 -2.32
C ALA A 166 17.88 -1.64 -3.81
N ALA A 167 18.92 -1.66 -4.62
CA ALA A 167 18.82 -1.39 -6.06
C ALA A 167 17.84 -2.35 -6.77
N THR A 168 17.92 -3.64 -6.46
CA THR A 168 17.03 -4.66 -7.04
C THR A 168 15.58 -4.46 -6.61
N ILE A 169 15.35 -4.17 -5.33
CA ILE A 169 14.01 -3.91 -4.79
C ILE A 169 13.41 -2.68 -5.46
N ILE A 170 14.14 -1.57 -5.50
CA ILE A 170 13.68 -0.31 -6.10
C ILE A 170 13.41 -0.48 -7.60
N LYS A 171 14.25 -1.26 -8.30
CA LYS A 171 14.02 -1.59 -9.71
C LYS A 171 12.72 -2.36 -9.93
N LYS A 172 12.36 -3.29 -9.04
CA LYS A 172 11.09 -4.01 -9.09
C LYS A 172 9.91 -3.06 -8.86
N ILE A 173 10.03 -2.16 -7.88
CA ILE A 173 9.01 -1.14 -7.62
C ILE A 173 8.79 -0.27 -8.86
N GLY A 174 9.89 0.23 -9.47
CA GLY A 174 9.83 1.03 -10.68
C GLY A 174 9.19 0.26 -11.86
N HIS A 175 9.49 -1.03 -12.00
CA HIS A 175 8.84 -1.85 -13.02
C HIS A 175 7.32 -1.91 -12.82
N VAL A 176 6.85 -2.11 -11.60
CA VAL A 176 5.43 -2.19 -11.28
C VAL A 176 4.73 -0.83 -11.41
N ALA A 177 5.33 0.21 -10.86
CA ALA A 177 4.73 1.54 -10.82
C ALA A 177 4.78 2.25 -12.18
N ASP A 178 5.95 2.24 -12.84
CA ASP A 178 6.20 3.07 -14.02
C ASP A 178 5.93 2.35 -15.34
N LYS A 179 6.15 1.02 -15.40
CA LYS A 179 6.00 0.24 -16.64
C LYS A 179 4.66 -0.51 -16.70
N VAL A 180 4.33 -1.27 -15.66
CA VAL A 180 3.09 -2.06 -15.62
C VAL A 180 1.88 -1.20 -15.27
N GLN A 181 2.08 -0.21 -14.41
CA GLN A 181 1.09 0.82 -14.05
C GLN A 181 -0.25 0.23 -13.56
N ILE A 182 -0.18 -0.73 -12.65
CA ILE A 182 -1.37 -1.37 -12.08
C ILE A 182 -1.98 -0.62 -10.90
N PHE A 183 -1.24 0.31 -10.31
CA PHE A 183 -1.69 1.10 -9.16
C PHE A 183 -2.04 2.53 -9.56
N ASP A 184 -3.06 3.09 -8.90
CA ASP A 184 -3.36 4.52 -9.02
C ASP A 184 -2.43 5.34 -8.11
N TYR A 185 -2.02 4.75 -6.96
CA TYR A 185 -1.10 5.35 -6.00
C TYR A 185 -0.04 4.36 -5.54
N VAL A 186 1.21 4.82 -5.49
CA VAL A 186 2.33 4.10 -4.88
C VAL A 186 2.96 5.00 -3.83
N ILE A 187 2.93 4.57 -2.58
CA ILE A 187 3.46 5.30 -1.43
C ILE A 187 4.77 4.63 -1.00
N LEU A 188 5.90 5.28 -1.25
CA LEU A 188 7.21 4.72 -0.97
C LEU A 188 7.54 4.81 0.53
N GLN A 189 7.95 3.69 1.13
CA GLN A 189 8.40 3.62 2.53
C GLN A 189 9.93 3.74 2.58
N PRO A 190 10.51 4.86 3.02
CA PRO A 190 11.96 5.03 3.06
C PRO A 190 12.64 4.18 4.13
N ASN A 191 11.92 3.78 5.17
CA ASN A 191 12.40 2.94 6.29
C ASN A 191 13.60 3.52 7.06
N THR A 192 13.80 4.82 7.02
CA THR A 192 14.95 5.47 7.65
C THR A 192 14.83 5.57 9.14
N ILE A 193 13.61 5.65 9.68
CA ILE A 193 13.36 5.68 11.13
C ILE A 193 13.61 4.31 11.77
N PHE A 194 13.12 3.23 11.13
CA PHE A 194 13.25 1.88 11.67
C PHE A 194 14.67 1.31 11.50
N TYR A 195 15.36 1.75 10.46
CA TYR A 195 16.68 1.23 10.08
C TYR A 195 17.67 2.38 9.82
N ASN A 196 17.74 3.34 10.73
CA ASN A 196 18.69 4.45 10.62
C ASN A 196 20.14 3.94 10.64
N SER A 197 20.61 3.53 9.48
CA SER A 197 21.91 2.90 9.26
C SER A 197 22.42 3.20 7.85
N SER A 198 23.67 2.83 7.58
CA SER A 198 24.24 2.87 6.24
C SER A 198 23.40 2.12 5.19
N ASP A 199 22.61 1.14 5.61
CA ASP A 199 21.75 0.34 4.73
C ASP A 199 20.62 1.14 4.07
N THR A 200 20.12 2.18 4.76
CA THR A 200 19.07 3.08 4.27
C THR A 200 19.58 4.44 3.80
N ASN A 201 20.90 4.62 3.83
CA ASN A 201 21.50 5.87 3.39
C ASN A 201 21.08 6.23 1.96
N GLY A 202 20.63 7.45 1.75
CA GLY A 202 20.12 7.95 0.47
C GLY A 202 18.68 7.52 0.12
N ASN A 203 17.97 6.77 0.98
CA ASN A 203 16.58 6.39 0.72
C ASN A 203 15.66 7.63 0.70
N LEU A 204 15.84 8.57 1.63
CA LEU A 204 15.03 9.81 1.65
C LEU A 204 15.21 10.61 0.37
N ASP A 205 16.46 10.77 -0.10
CA ASP A 205 16.73 11.46 -1.36
C ASP A 205 16.07 10.75 -2.55
N GLY A 206 16.19 9.43 -2.63
CA GLY A 206 15.54 8.63 -3.67
C GLY A 206 14.02 8.79 -3.66
N VAL A 207 13.41 8.80 -2.48
CA VAL A 207 11.97 9.02 -2.32
C VAL A 207 11.57 10.45 -2.70
N LYS A 208 12.31 11.48 -2.26
CA LYS A 208 12.09 12.88 -2.69
C LYS A 208 12.17 13.02 -4.22
N TYR A 209 13.20 12.43 -4.85
CA TYR A 209 13.32 12.41 -6.32
C TYR A 209 12.13 11.72 -6.97
N SER A 210 11.70 10.58 -6.43
CA SER A 210 10.58 9.81 -6.98
C SER A 210 9.29 10.63 -6.96
N VAL A 211 8.99 11.29 -5.85
CA VAL A 211 7.79 12.13 -5.69
C VAL A 211 7.85 13.34 -6.63
N ASN A 212 8.98 14.06 -6.67
CA ASN A 212 9.14 15.27 -7.48
C ASN A 212 9.04 14.98 -8.99
N ARG A 213 9.46 13.81 -9.43
CA ARG A 213 9.43 13.40 -10.84
C ARG A 213 8.20 12.58 -11.20
N ASN A 214 7.38 12.22 -10.21
CA ASN A 214 6.31 11.24 -10.33
C ASN A 214 6.76 9.95 -11.02
N LYS A 215 7.95 9.46 -10.65
CA LYS A 215 8.61 8.28 -11.21
C LYS A 215 9.54 7.66 -10.18
N VAL A 216 9.58 6.34 -10.06
CA VAL A 216 10.46 5.67 -9.09
C VAL A 216 11.93 5.89 -9.46
N CYS A 217 12.69 6.46 -8.52
CA CYS A 217 14.11 6.75 -8.64
C CYS A 217 14.91 5.93 -7.63
N TYR A 218 16.15 5.61 -7.96
CA TYR A 218 17.09 4.97 -7.04
C TYR A 218 17.95 6.04 -6.38
N ARG A 219 17.71 6.31 -5.11
CA ARG A 219 18.48 7.28 -4.32
C ARG A 219 18.62 8.60 -5.08
N ASN A 220 19.71 8.84 -5.81
CA ASN A 220 19.92 10.04 -6.65
C ASN A 220 19.72 9.77 -8.14
N ASP A 221 19.50 8.53 -8.55
CA ASP A 221 19.42 8.13 -9.95
C ASP A 221 18.00 7.73 -10.35
N VAL A 222 17.64 7.98 -11.59
CA VAL A 222 16.35 7.56 -12.15
C VAL A 222 16.50 6.21 -12.82
N TYR A 223 15.73 5.22 -12.38
CA TYR A 223 15.57 4.00 -13.14
C TYR A 223 14.68 4.25 -14.34
N VAL A 224 15.27 4.33 -15.50
CA VAL A 224 14.54 4.42 -16.76
C VAL A 224 14.07 3.02 -17.16
N ILE A 225 13.00 2.55 -16.53
CA ILE A 225 12.36 1.28 -16.89
C ILE A 225 11.30 1.50 -17.97
N ALA A 226 10.64 2.66 -17.97
CA ALA A 226 9.68 3.04 -18.98
C ALA A 226 9.97 4.42 -19.54
N SER A 227 9.80 4.58 -20.84
CA SER A 227 9.91 5.86 -21.55
C SER A 227 8.67 6.74 -21.39
N LYS A 228 7.57 6.20 -20.86
CA LYS A 228 6.29 6.91 -20.72
C LYS A 228 6.16 7.55 -19.35
N VAL A 229 5.46 8.68 -19.31
CA VAL A 229 5.02 9.30 -18.06
C VAL A 229 4.09 8.32 -17.34
N SER A 230 4.36 8.06 -16.06
CA SER A 230 3.52 7.19 -15.25
C SER A 230 2.16 7.84 -15.00
N THR A 231 1.09 7.07 -15.11
CA THR A 231 -0.24 7.46 -14.65
C THR A 231 -0.43 7.22 -13.15
N THR A 232 0.49 6.48 -12.54
CA THR A 232 0.54 6.21 -11.11
C THR A 232 1.02 7.45 -10.37
N ALA A 233 0.29 7.88 -9.35
CA ALA A 233 0.76 8.95 -8.46
C ALA A 233 1.74 8.38 -7.44
N ILE A 234 2.94 8.97 -7.36
CA ILE A 234 3.97 8.57 -6.40
C ILE A 234 3.89 9.48 -5.17
N GLY A 235 3.79 8.86 -4.01
CA GLY A 235 3.83 9.50 -2.71
C GLY A 235 4.90 8.90 -1.81
N TYR A 236 4.95 9.34 -0.56
CA TYR A 236 5.86 8.80 0.45
C TYR A 236 5.18 8.65 1.80
N GLU A 237 5.63 7.69 2.57
CA GLU A 237 5.24 7.50 3.95
C GLU A 237 6.13 8.34 4.87
N MET A 238 5.51 9.08 5.79
CA MET A 238 6.20 9.66 6.94
C MET A 238 6.15 8.64 8.07
N GLU A 239 7.27 7.98 8.30
CA GLU A 239 7.44 7.09 9.43
C GLU A 239 7.48 7.92 10.71
N TYR A 240 6.36 8.00 11.44
CA TYR A 240 6.29 8.77 12.66
C TYR A 240 6.57 7.89 13.89
N VAL A 241 7.69 8.16 14.54
CA VAL A 241 8.00 7.65 15.87
C VAL A 241 8.19 8.85 16.80
N PRO A 242 7.35 9.02 17.82
CA PRO A 242 7.49 10.13 18.76
C PRO A 242 8.90 10.19 19.34
N ASN A 243 9.47 11.39 19.42
CA ASN A 243 10.81 11.68 19.96
C ASN A 243 11.99 11.09 19.17
N ASN A 244 11.84 10.79 17.91
CA ASN A 244 12.94 10.38 17.04
C ASN A 244 13.44 11.58 16.22
N SER A 245 14.74 11.92 16.35
CA SER A 245 15.37 13.03 15.62
C SER A 245 15.34 12.87 14.09
N VAL A 246 15.25 11.65 13.58
CA VAL A 246 15.14 11.36 12.13
C VAL A 246 13.87 11.97 11.53
N PHE A 247 12.85 12.25 12.34
CA PHE A 247 11.65 12.94 11.87
C PHE A 247 11.93 14.32 11.26
N ASP A 248 12.98 14.99 11.72
CA ASP A 248 13.37 16.31 11.19
C ASP A 248 13.91 16.22 9.75
N ASP A 249 14.40 15.06 9.33
CA ASP A 249 14.88 14.83 7.96
C ASP A 249 13.75 14.79 6.92
N TYR A 250 12.50 14.64 7.36
CA TYR A 250 11.31 14.66 6.50
C TYR A 250 10.77 16.08 6.23
N LYS A 251 11.22 17.07 6.99
CA LYS A 251 10.80 18.46 6.82
C LYS A 251 11.55 19.14 5.68
#